data_17a9455d5748c2c13e015fa715c96ced
#
_entry.id   17a9455d5748c2c13e015fa715c96ced
#
_cell.length_a   1.000
_cell.length_b   1.000
_cell.length_c   1.000
_cell.angle_alpha   90.00
_cell.angle_beta   90.00
_cell.angle_gamma   90.00
#
_symmetry.space_group_name_H-M   'P 1'
#
loop_
_entity.id
_entity.type
_entity.pdbx_description
1 polymer ?
#
loop_
_entity_poly.entity_id
_entity_poly.type
_entity_poly.pdbx_seq_one_letter_code
_entity_poly.pdbx_strand_id
1 'polypeptide(L)'
;NTGTTKLVAERLQKKTNADIYVIETVKTYSTKDPERTQVPKKELETGNLPALKKSPPNMSSYDLILVGGPVWWYTVSTPMMSFLRDADFAGKRVAPFNTNKGGNGDYFEAFKKQAKNGIVLDGLELYQPKAGAELDKELDAWLSLIRK
;
A
#
# COMPACT_ATOMS: atom_id res chain seq x y z
N ASN A 1 2.75 -11.87 -8.13
CA ASN A 1 2.17 -10.58 -8.39
C ASN A 1 0.91 -10.73 -9.23
N THR A 2 -0.24 -10.71 -8.58
CA THR A 2 -1.53 -11.01 -9.23
C THR A 2 -2.25 -9.79 -9.76
N GLY A 3 -1.68 -8.58 -9.55
CA GLY A 3 -2.34 -7.33 -9.93
C GLY A 3 -3.52 -6.93 -9.06
N THR A 4 -3.71 -7.61 -7.93
CA THR A 4 -4.86 -7.39 -7.05
C THR A 4 -4.86 -5.99 -6.44
N THR A 5 -3.71 -5.52 -5.97
CA THR A 5 -3.59 -4.16 -5.41
C THR A 5 -3.86 -3.11 -6.48
N LYS A 6 -3.38 -3.33 -7.70
CA LYS A 6 -3.64 -2.44 -8.83
C LYS A 6 -5.13 -2.35 -9.15
N LEU A 7 -5.83 -3.47 -9.14
CA LEU A 7 -7.28 -3.51 -9.35
C LEU A 7 -8.01 -2.61 -8.34
N VAL A 8 -7.65 -2.72 -7.06
CA VAL A 8 -8.25 -1.91 -6.01
C VAL A 8 -7.94 -0.42 -6.22
N ALA A 9 -6.68 -0.10 -6.50
CA ALA A 9 -6.26 1.28 -6.73
C ALA A 9 -7.00 1.93 -7.91
N GLU A 10 -7.18 1.20 -9.00
CA GLU A 10 -7.92 1.69 -10.17
C GLU A 10 -9.39 1.95 -9.85
N ARG A 11 -10.01 1.08 -9.06
CA ARG A 11 -11.39 1.29 -8.61
C ARG A 11 -11.52 2.49 -7.69
N LEU A 12 -10.59 2.66 -6.76
CA LEU A 12 -10.56 3.84 -5.91
C LEU A 12 -10.38 5.12 -6.73
N GLN A 13 -9.52 5.08 -7.74
CA GLN A 13 -9.35 6.23 -8.64
C GLN A 13 -10.65 6.61 -9.33
N LYS A 14 -11.39 5.65 -9.86
CA LYS A 14 -12.69 5.92 -10.50
C LYS A 14 -13.70 6.52 -9.53
N LYS A 15 -13.69 6.10 -8.28
CA LYS A 15 -14.62 6.59 -7.25
C LYS A 15 -14.27 7.98 -6.73
N THR A 16 -13.00 8.36 -6.78
CA THR A 16 -12.49 9.59 -6.14
C THR A 16 -11.96 10.61 -7.13
N ASN A 17 -11.75 10.21 -8.38
CA ASN A 17 -11.05 11.01 -9.40
C ASN A 17 -9.66 11.47 -8.95
N ALA A 18 -8.98 10.66 -8.15
CA ALA A 18 -7.67 10.95 -7.58
C ALA A 18 -6.56 10.76 -8.62
N ASP A 19 -5.45 11.45 -8.40
CA ASP A 19 -4.21 11.16 -9.12
C ASP A 19 -3.62 9.84 -8.59
N ILE A 20 -2.99 9.06 -9.47
CA ILE A 20 -2.30 7.82 -9.07
C ILE A 20 -0.79 7.97 -9.22
N TYR A 21 -0.08 7.60 -8.14
CA TYR A 21 1.35 7.35 -8.16
C TYR A 21 1.59 5.86 -7.97
N VAL A 22 2.36 5.25 -8.87
CA VAL A 22 2.68 3.82 -8.78
C VAL A 22 4.06 3.66 -8.14
N ILE A 23 4.11 2.89 -7.05
CA ILE A 23 5.37 2.55 -6.38
C ILE A 23 6.06 1.45 -7.19
N GLU A 24 7.21 1.77 -7.77
CA GLU A 24 7.99 0.83 -8.56
C GLU A 24 9.42 0.76 -8.04
N THR A 25 9.97 -0.45 -8.01
CA THR A 25 11.36 -0.68 -7.63
C THR A 25 12.25 -0.79 -8.86
N VAL A 26 13.53 -0.43 -8.69
CA VAL A 26 14.54 -0.59 -9.76
C VAL A 26 14.69 -2.07 -10.11
N LYS A 27 14.78 -2.94 -9.08
CA LYS A 27 14.86 -4.38 -9.33
C LYS A 27 13.48 -4.98 -9.57
N THR A 28 13.43 -6.04 -10.36
CA THR A 28 12.23 -6.81 -10.62
C THR A 28 12.20 -8.02 -9.71
N TYR A 29 11.03 -8.26 -9.07
CA TYR A 29 10.84 -9.44 -8.24
C TYR A 29 10.41 -10.64 -9.08
N SER A 30 10.99 -11.80 -8.77
CA SER A 30 10.60 -13.04 -9.44
C SER A 30 9.14 -13.40 -9.11
N THR A 31 8.45 -14.00 -10.07
CA THR A 31 7.12 -14.57 -9.87
C THR A 31 7.18 -16.05 -9.52
N LYS A 32 8.39 -16.63 -9.48
CA LYS A 32 8.61 -18.07 -9.25
C LYS A 32 9.27 -18.32 -7.91
N ASP A 33 8.82 -19.37 -7.22
CA ASP A 33 9.48 -19.87 -6.01
C ASP A 33 10.83 -20.53 -6.38
N PRO A 34 11.84 -20.51 -5.47
CA PRO A 34 11.78 -19.92 -4.13
C PRO A 34 12.06 -18.40 -4.08
N GLU A 35 12.55 -17.80 -5.16
CA GLU A 35 12.97 -16.39 -5.18
C GLU A 35 11.80 -15.45 -4.85
N ARG A 36 10.59 -15.77 -5.31
CA ARG A 36 9.40 -14.97 -5.07
C ARG A 36 9.17 -14.67 -3.58
N THR A 37 9.46 -15.64 -2.73
CA THR A 37 9.24 -15.52 -1.30
C THR A 37 10.53 -15.20 -0.53
N GLN A 38 11.65 -15.74 -0.93
CA GLN A 38 12.92 -15.64 -0.20
C GLN A 38 13.60 -14.28 -0.36
N VAL A 39 13.52 -13.66 -1.54
CA VAL A 39 14.13 -12.35 -1.77
C VAL A 39 13.50 -11.27 -0.87
N PRO A 40 12.16 -11.13 -0.83
CA PRO A 40 11.54 -10.19 0.10
C PRO A 40 11.82 -10.51 1.57
N LYS A 41 11.87 -11.79 1.94
CA LYS A 41 12.18 -12.19 3.31
C LYS A 41 13.58 -11.74 3.72
N LYS A 42 14.57 -11.93 2.84
CA LYS A 42 15.93 -11.50 3.09
C LYS A 42 16.04 -9.98 3.22
N GLU A 43 15.34 -9.24 2.37
CA GLU A 43 15.29 -7.78 2.47
C GLU A 43 14.73 -7.34 3.83
N LEU A 44 13.67 -7.99 4.28
CA LEU A 44 13.06 -7.71 5.57
C LEU A 44 14.01 -8.02 6.74
N GLU A 45 14.67 -9.17 6.70
CA GLU A 45 15.60 -9.61 7.75
C GLU A 45 16.85 -8.75 7.84
N THR A 46 17.39 -8.32 6.70
CA THR A 46 18.64 -7.55 6.64
C THR A 46 18.43 -6.04 6.69
N GLY A 47 17.22 -5.57 6.45
CA GLY A 47 16.93 -4.14 6.32
C GLY A 47 17.42 -3.52 5.00
N ASN A 48 17.91 -4.33 4.07
CA ASN A 48 18.31 -3.87 2.74
C ASN A 48 17.09 -3.67 1.85
N LEU A 49 16.43 -2.53 1.96
CA LEU A 49 15.22 -2.23 1.22
C LEU A 49 15.54 -1.92 -0.25
N PRO A 50 14.63 -2.27 -1.18
CA PRO A 50 14.85 -2.04 -2.59
C PRO A 50 14.81 -0.55 -2.94
N ALA A 51 15.61 -0.12 -3.91
CA ALA A 51 15.58 1.25 -4.42
C ALA A 51 14.33 1.47 -5.27
N LEU A 52 13.72 2.65 -5.15
CA LEU A 52 12.57 3.06 -5.97
C LEU A 52 13.03 3.66 -7.29
N LYS A 53 12.26 3.43 -8.37
CA LYS A 53 12.52 4.05 -9.68
C LYS A 53 12.30 5.55 -9.65
N LYS A 54 11.32 6.02 -8.88
CA LYS A 54 10.97 7.42 -8.74
C LYS A 54 10.84 7.77 -7.27
N SER A 55 11.24 8.96 -6.91
CA SER A 55 10.99 9.48 -5.57
C SER A 55 9.50 9.65 -5.32
N PRO A 56 9.04 9.54 -4.05
CA PRO A 56 7.66 9.87 -3.72
C PRO A 56 7.29 11.29 -4.20
N PRO A 57 6.04 11.51 -4.65
CA PRO A 57 5.62 12.83 -5.10
C PRO A 57 5.49 13.80 -3.94
N ASN A 58 5.48 15.10 -4.26
CA ASN A 58 5.13 16.12 -3.29
C ASN A 58 3.65 16.00 -2.94
N MET A 59 3.33 15.81 -1.67
CA MET A 59 1.96 15.56 -1.21
C MET A 59 1.27 16.77 -0.60
N SER A 60 1.93 17.92 -0.58
CA SER A 60 1.42 19.11 0.10
C SER A 60 0.12 19.66 -0.49
N SER A 61 -0.18 19.38 -1.76
CA SER A 61 -1.39 19.83 -2.43
C SER A 61 -2.60 18.92 -2.24
N TYR A 62 -2.45 17.78 -1.55
CA TYR A 62 -3.53 16.82 -1.33
C TYR A 62 -4.02 16.89 0.11
N ASP A 63 -5.34 16.70 0.31
CA ASP A 63 -5.95 16.67 1.65
C ASP A 63 -6.04 15.26 2.22
N LEU A 64 -6.18 14.26 1.34
CA LEU A 64 -6.30 12.86 1.71
C LEU A 64 -5.47 12.01 0.76
N ILE A 65 -4.65 11.14 1.32
CA ILE A 65 -3.75 10.29 0.56
C ILE A 65 -4.10 8.82 0.87
N LEU A 66 -4.48 8.09 -0.16
CA LEU A 66 -4.74 6.66 -0.06
C LEU A 66 -3.48 5.91 -0.42
N VAL A 67 -3.01 5.03 0.46
CA VAL A 67 -1.77 4.27 0.25
C VAL A 67 -2.05 2.78 0.36
N GLY A 68 -1.86 2.06 -0.72
CA GLY A 68 -2.19 0.65 -0.76
C GLY A 68 -1.06 -0.24 -1.25
N GLY A 69 -1.02 -1.44 -0.70
CA GLY A 69 -0.04 -2.45 -1.07
C GLY A 69 -0.44 -3.85 -0.63
N PRO A 70 0.30 -4.86 -1.13
CA PRO A 70 0.10 -6.22 -0.67
C PRO A 70 0.74 -6.44 0.71
N VAL A 71 0.23 -7.45 1.41
CA VAL A 71 0.87 -7.95 2.62
C VAL A 71 1.91 -8.99 2.20
N TRP A 72 3.17 -8.76 2.54
CA TRP A 72 4.26 -9.69 2.33
C TRP A 72 4.83 -10.10 3.70
N TRP A 73 4.92 -11.41 3.93
CA TRP A 73 5.45 -11.93 5.20
C TRP A 73 4.75 -11.31 6.42
N TYR A 74 3.41 -11.20 6.33
CA TYR A 74 2.54 -10.73 7.42
C TYR A 74 2.83 -9.29 7.87
N THR A 75 3.40 -8.48 7.00
CA THR A 75 3.66 -7.06 7.27
C THR A 75 3.63 -6.23 5.99
N VAL A 76 4.00 -4.97 6.09
CA VAL A 76 4.15 -4.06 4.95
C VAL A 76 5.21 -4.63 3.99
N SER A 77 4.93 -4.61 2.69
CA SER A 77 5.90 -5.08 1.70
C SER A 77 7.17 -4.23 1.69
N THR A 78 8.28 -4.83 1.34
CA THR A 78 9.56 -4.10 1.32
C THR A 78 9.59 -2.94 0.32
N PRO A 79 8.98 -3.00 -0.88
CA PRO A 79 8.82 -1.81 -1.71
C PRO A 79 8.02 -0.69 -1.05
N MET A 80 6.97 -1.03 -0.30
CA MET A 80 6.20 -0.04 0.46
C MET A 80 7.04 0.55 1.59
N MET A 81 7.87 -0.24 2.24
CA MET A 81 8.80 0.25 3.27
C MET A 81 9.75 1.30 2.68
N SER A 82 10.28 1.05 1.47
CA SER A 82 11.11 2.03 0.77
C SER A 82 10.35 3.33 0.50
N PHE A 83 9.11 3.23 0.06
CA PHE A 83 8.25 4.39 -0.17
C PHE A 83 8.01 5.17 1.13
N LEU A 84 7.65 4.50 2.21
CA LEU A 84 7.38 5.15 3.50
C LEU A 84 8.66 5.78 4.09
N ARG A 85 9.82 5.15 3.89
CA ARG A 85 11.10 5.73 4.31
C ARG A 85 11.36 7.07 3.63
N ASP A 86 11.06 7.18 2.33
CA ASP A 86 11.39 8.34 1.51
C ASP A 86 10.26 9.38 1.45
N ALA A 87 9.02 9.00 1.81
CA ALA A 87 7.85 9.87 1.73
C ALA A 87 7.74 10.81 2.92
N ASP A 88 7.30 12.03 2.65
CA ASP A 88 6.85 12.97 3.67
C ASP A 88 5.38 13.32 3.39
N PHE A 89 4.50 12.95 4.31
CA PHE A 89 3.07 13.16 4.15
C PHE A 89 2.61 14.60 4.50
N ALA A 90 3.53 15.47 4.89
CA ALA A 90 3.27 16.91 5.07
C ALA A 90 2.08 17.22 6.01
N GLY A 91 1.85 16.40 7.01
CA GLY A 91 0.76 16.56 7.97
C GLY A 91 -0.61 16.16 7.43
N LYS A 92 -0.67 15.54 6.26
CA LYS A 92 -1.93 15.17 5.62
C LYS A 92 -2.52 13.88 6.20
N ARG A 93 -3.82 13.71 5.98
CA ARG A 93 -4.53 12.48 6.34
C ARG A 93 -4.14 11.37 5.39
N VAL A 94 -3.74 10.22 5.95
CA VAL A 94 -3.25 9.06 5.19
C VAL A 94 -4.08 7.84 5.53
N ALA A 95 -4.71 7.25 4.54
CA ALA A 95 -5.56 6.08 4.73
C ALA A 95 -4.93 4.86 4.05
N PRO A 96 -4.41 3.90 4.83
CA PRO A 96 -3.80 2.70 4.26
C PRO A 96 -4.84 1.64 3.91
N PHE A 97 -4.58 0.90 2.83
CA PHE A 97 -5.31 -0.33 2.54
C PHE A 97 -4.35 -1.43 2.13
N ASN A 98 -4.74 -2.67 2.34
CA ASN A 98 -3.93 -3.79 1.89
C ASN A 98 -4.77 -4.85 1.18
N THR A 99 -4.07 -5.64 0.37
CA THR A 99 -4.63 -6.84 -0.23
C THR A 99 -3.81 -8.03 0.27
N ASN A 100 -4.49 -9.10 0.67
CA ASN A 100 -3.81 -10.27 1.21
C ASN A 100 -4.54 -11.57 0.88
N LYS A 101 -3.85 -12.68 1.11
CA LYS A 101 -4.40 -14.04 0.99
C LYS A 101 -4.24 -14.84 2.27
N GLY A 102 -3.44 -14.35 3.20
CA GLY A 102 -3.13 -15.04 4.46
C GLY A 102 -3.35 -14.20 5.70
N GLY A 103 -4.06 -13.08 5.58
CA GLY A 103 -4.25 -12.14 6.68
C GLY A 103 -3.28 -10.98 6.65
N ASN A 104 -3.53 -9.97 7.47
CA ASN A 104 -2.76 -8.74 7.41
C ASN A 104 -1.61 -8.64 8.42
N GLY A 105 -1.48 -9.59 9.37
CA GLY A 105 -0.41 -9.55 10.37
C GLY A 105 -0.35 -8.21 11.10
N ASP A 106 0.83 -7.60 11.15
CA ASP A 106 1.03 -6.28 11.76
C ASP A 106 1.01 -5.12 10.75
N TYR A 107 0.44 -5.32 9.56
CA TYR A 107 0.51 -4.36 8.46
C TYR A 107 0.18 -2.92 8.89
N PHE A 108 -0.95 -2.71 9.52
CA PHE A 108 -1.38 -1.35 9.87
C PHE A 108 -0.56 -0.73 10.98
N GLU A 109 -0.10 -1.52 11.95
CA GLU A 109 0.80 -1.04 13.00
C GLU A 109 2.15 -0.63 12.42
N ALA A 110 2.72 -1.47 11.57
CA ALA A 110 4.00 -1.20 10.91
C ALA A 110 3.89 0.01 9.97
N PHE A 111 2.78 0.11 9.22
CA PHE A 111 2.51 1.26 8.36
C PHE A 111 2.49 2.56 9.17
N LYS A 112 1.74 2.57 10.26
CA LYS A 112 1.61 3.76 11.11
C LYS A 112 2.95 4.21 11.68
N LYS A 113 3.79 3.27 12.10
CA LYS A 113 5.12 3.57 12.62
C LYS A 113 6.04 4.17 11.56
N GLN A 114 5.89 3.79 10.31
CA GLN A 114 6.78 4.18 9.21
C GLN A 114 6.29 5.41 8.44
N ALA A 115 5.02 5.76 8.56
CA ALA A 115 4.44 6.91 7.85
C ALA A 115 4.82 8.24 8.52
N LYS A 116 5.82 8.91 7.95
CA LYS A 116 6.36 10.15 8.51
C LYS A 116 5.43 11.34 8.27
N ASN A 117 5.17 12.08 9.34
CA ASN A 117 4.40 13.32 9.26
C ASN A 117 3.00 13.14 8.68
N GLY A 118 2.43 11.93 8.80
CA GLY A 118 1.08 11.63 8.35
C GLY A 118 0.13 11.44 9.52
N ILE A 119 -1.12 11.84 9.33
CA ILE A 119 -2.22 11.51 10.25
C ILE A 119 -2.83 10.22 9.71
N VAL A 120 -2.43 9.09 10.27
CA VAL A 120 -2.85 7.77 9.76
C VAL A 120 -4.26 7.45 10.24
N LEU A 121 -5.15 7.24 9.29
CA LEU A 121 -6.56 6.90 9.52
C LEU A 121 -6.74 5.38 9.58
N ASP A 122 -7.97 4.96 9.90
CA ASP A 122 -8.31 3.54 9.92
C ASP A 122 -8.11 2.92 8.55
N GLY A 123 -7.41 1.79 8.50
CA GLY A 123 -7.10 1.09 7.27
C GLY A 123 -8.18 0.14 6.81
N LEU A 124 -8.09 -0.28 5.56
CA LEU A 124 -8.97 -1.28 4.96
C LEU A 124 -8.19 -2.54 4.62
N GLU A 125 -8.58 -3.65 5.24
CA GLU A 125 -8.06 -4.97 4.88
C GLU A 125 -8.95 -5.61 3.82
N LEU A 126 -8.34 -6.07 2.73
CA LEU A 126 -9.05 -6.77 1.65
C LEU A 126 -8.46 -8.16 1.46
N TYR A 127 -9.19 -9.16 1.92
CA TYR A 127 -8.83 -10.57 1.77
C TYR A 127 -9.28 -11.08 0.40
N GLN A 128 -8.33 -11.46 -0.43
CA GLN A 128 -8.56 -11.98 -1.79
C GLN A 128 -9.64 -11.19 -2.56
N PRO A 129 -9.51 -9.86 -2.67
CA PRO A 129 -10.57 -9.06 -3.29
C PRO A 129 -10.71 -9.41 -4.78
N LYS A 130 -11.96 -9.39 -5.24
CA LYS A 130 -12.31 -9.62 -6.65
C LYS A 130 -13.16 -8.48 -7.16
N ALA A 131 -13.00 -8.15 -8.44
CA ALA A 131 -13.84 -7.14 -9.08
C ALA A 131 -15.32 -7.51 -8.96
N GLY A 132 -16.15 -6.54 -8.58
CA GLY A 132 -17.59 -6.77 -8.44
C GLY A 132 -18.24 -5.84 -7.42
N ALA A 133 -19.56 -6.03 -7.27
CA ALA A 133 -20.38 -5.18 -6.42
C ALA A 133 -19.97 -5.26 -4.94
N GLU A 134 -19.53 -6.42 -4.46
CA GLU A 134 -19.10 -6.59 -3.07
C GLU A 134 -17.88 -5.73 -2.76
N LEU A 135 -16.86 -5.76 -3.62
CA LEU A 135 -15.67 -4.92 -3.47
C LEU A 135 -16.06 -3.44 -3.52
N ASP A 136 -16.89 -3.04 -4.47
CA ASP A 136 -17.35 -1.66 -4.59
C ASP A 136 -18.05 -1.18 -3.32
N LYS A 137 -18.86 -2.03 -2.72
CA LYS A 137 -19.57 -1.72 -1.47
C LYS A 137 -18.59 -1.52 -0.31
N GLU A 138 -17.58 -2.38 -0.20
CA GLU A 138 -16.54 -2.23 0.84
C GLU A 138 -15.75 -0.93 0.65
N LEU A 139 -15.37 -0.61 -0.58
CA LEU A 139 -14.64 0.61 -0.89
C LEU A 139 -15.48 1.86 -0.60
N ASP A 140 -16.74 1.85 -0.96
CA ASP A 140 -17.66 2.97 -0.70
C ASP A 140 -17.83 3.21 0.80
N ALA A 141 -18.00 2.14 1.58
CA ALA A 141 -18.15 2.23 3.03
C ALA A 141 -16.88 2.81 3.67
N TRP A 142 -15.71 2.32 3.25
CA TRP A 142 -14.43 2.82 3.76
C TRP A 142 -14.19 4.29 3.39
N LEU A 143 -14.47 4.66 2.13
CA LEU A 143 -14.34 6.05 1.69
C LEU A 143 -15.25 6.98 2.49
N SER A 144 -16.47 6.57 2.79
CA SER A 144 -17.38 7.34 3.65
C SER A 144 -16.81 7.55 5.04
N LEU A 145 -16.15 6.54 5.59
CA LEU A 145 -15.55 6.59 6.92
C LEU A 145 -14.35 7.56 6.96
N ILE A 146 -13.44 7.48 6.01
CA ILE A 146 -12.20 8.25 6.01
C ILE A 146 -12.36 9.70 5.52
N ARG A 147 -13.44 10.00 4.84
CA ARG A 147 -13.75 11.37 4.37
C ARG A 147 -14.37 12.27 5.42
N LYS A 148 -14.73 11.70 6.54
CA LYS A 148 -15.31 12.49 7.67
C LYS A 148 -14.23 13.37 8.37
#